data_c5db56faf65afab1d238d46096f66574
#
_entry.id   c5db56faf65afab1d238d46096f66574
#
_cell.length_a   1.000
_cell.length_b   1.000
_cell.length_c   1.000
_cell.angle_alpha   90.00
_cell.angle_beta   90.00
_cell.angle_gamma   90.00
#
_symmetry.space_group_name_H-M   'P 1'
#
loop_
_entity.id
_entity.type
_entity.pdbx_description
1 polymer ?
#
loop_
_entity_poly.entity_id
_entity_poly.type
_entity_poly.pdbx_seq_one_letter_code
_entity_poly.pdbx_strand_id
1 'polypeptide(L)'
;MRHLLAFLLLAMSQPVTGTASAKTVDIELVLAVDASGSVDDREYTLQLEGIAQGFRDATVRRAIRSGPTKSIAVNLLVWAEPQIPKDMTGWFVITSDAEAEHFAATVATFPRRQSGSTAIGEGIAAALRAIDGNDIEAARAVVDVSGDGRESVAREFTVLVGQARAMALSRSIVINGLAIQNEVSDLADYYRRNVQAGPDSFVMTAKDYEDFAEAMRLKLLREIEYRPRLAFRSR
;
A
#
# COMPACT_ATOMS: atom_id res chain seq x y z
N MET A 1 -38.83 66.61 -21.45
CA MET A 1 -38.78 65.10 -21.57
C MET A 1 -37.37 64.68 -21.22
N ARG A 2 -37.16 64.10 -19.99
CA ARG A 2 -35.86 63.68 -19.47
C ARG A 2 -35.90 62.14 -19.41
N HIS A 3 -35.11 61.48 -20.26
CA HIS A 3 -34.98 60.02 -20.24
C HIS A 3 -33.95 59.61 -19.17
N LEU A 4 -34.41 58.91 -18.16
CA LEU A 4 -33.59 58.27 -17.12
C LEU A 4 -33.16 56.91 -17.69
N LEU A 5 -31.86 56.72 -17.97
CA LEU A 5 -31.27 55.39 -18.25
C LEU A 5 -30.92 54.76 -16.93
N ALA A 6 -31.59 53.66 -16.58
CA ALA A 6 -31.22 52.83 -15.44
C ALA A 6 -30.16 51.81 -15.90
N PHE A 7 -28.94 51.91 -15.35
CA PHE A 7 -27.88 50.90 -15.52
C PHE A 7 -28.11 49.75 -14.52
N LEU A 8 -28.43 48.58 -15.04
CA LEU A 8 -28.56 47.35 -14.26
C LEU A 8 -27.15 46.72 -14.11
N LEU A 9 -26.53 46.81 -12.94
CA LEU A 9 -25.29 46.12 -12.60
C LEU A 9 -25.60 44.62 -12.36
N LEU A 10 -25.22 43.77 -13.32
CA LEU A 10 -25.26 42.33 -13.15
C LEU A 10 -24.00 41.89 -12.36
N ALA A 11 -24.18 41.60 -11.06
CA ALA A 11 -23.12 41.02 -10.24
C ALA A 11 -22.88 39.58 -10.65
N MET A 12 -21.80 39.31 -11.39
CA MET A 12 -21.29 37.96 -11.68
C MET A 12 -20.69 37.40 -10.39
N SER A 13 -21.41 36.53 -9.69
CA SER A 13 -20.84 35.69 -8.65
C SER A 13 -19.95 34.61 -9.29
N GLN A 14 -18.65 34.74 -9.12
CA GLN A 14 -17.70 33.70 -9.52
C GLN A 14 -17.82 32.51 -8.56
N PRO A 15 -17.88 31.27 -9.08
CA PRO A 15 -17.83 30.09 -8.21
C PRO A 15 -16.45 30.05 -7.56
N VAL A 16 -16.39 30.06 -6.24
CA VAL A 16 -15.17 29.74 -5.47
C VAL A 16 -14.93 28.25 -5.65
N THR A 17 -14.07 27.88 -6.58
CA THR A 17 -13.51 26.53 -6.67
C THR A 17 -12.60 26.34 -5.47
N GLY A 18 -13.14 25.81 -4.39
CA GLY A 18 -12.34 25.33 -3.26
C GLY A 18 -11.45 24.19 -3.77
N THR A 19 -10.15 24.43 -3.89
CA THR A 19 -9.16 23.35 -4.05
C THR A 19 -9.25 22.52 -2.80
N ALA A 20 -9.68 21.24 -2.94
CA ALA A 20 -9.59 20.29 -1.85
C ALA A 20 -8.11 20.24 -1.43
N SER A 21 -7.82 20.56 -0.18
CA SER A 21 -6.46 20.49 0.36
C SER A 21 -6.05 19.02 0.35
N ALA A 22 -4.90 18.70 -0.26
CA ALA A 22 -4.34 17.36 -0.23
C ALA A 22 -4.20 16.89 1.23
N LYS A 23 -4.57 15.64 1.50
CA LYS A 23 -4.44 15.05 2.85
C LYS A 23 -2.98 14.70 3.08
N THR A 24 -2.32 15.38 4.01
CA THR A 24 -0.93 15.10 4.38
C THR A 24 -0.87 14.01 5.45
N VAL A 25 -0.05 12.97 5.21
CA VAL A 25 0.13 11.81 6.10
C VAL A 25 1.62 11.49 6.29
N ASP A 26 1.97 10.72 7.33
CA ASP A 26 3.35 10.29 7.59
C ASP A 26 3.83 9.23 6.60
N ILE A 27 2.93 8.33 6.22
CA ILE A 27 3.21 7.26 5.25
C ILE A 27 1.97 6.97 4.42
N GLU A 28 2.20 6.71 3.14
CA GLU A 28 1.28 6.12 2.20
C GLU A 28 1.70 4.67 1.96
N LEU A 29 0.86 3.72 2.35
CA LEU A 29 1.17 2.29 2.39
C LEU A 29 0.18 1.50 1.53
N VAL A 30 0.69 0.79 0.52
CA VAL A 30 -0.08 -0.22 -0.21
C VAL A 30 0.33 -1.60 0.28
N LEU A 31 -0.63 -2.35 0.82
CA LEU A 31 -0.48 -3.76 1.18
C LEU A 31 -0.86 -4.60 -0.05
N ALA A 32 0.13 -5.07 -0.79
CA ALA A 32 -0.05 -5.85 -2.01
C ALA A 32 0.02 -7.35 -1.68
N VAL A 33 -1.15 -7.98 -1.62
CA VAL A 33 -1.36 -9.36 -1.14
C VAL A 33 -1.51 -10.33 -2.30
N ASP A 34 -0.78 -11.42 -2.25
CA ASP A 34 -0.84 -12.53 -3.21
C ASP A 34 -2.15 -13.33 -3.06
N ALA A 35 -2.81 -13.58 -4.18
CA ALA A 35 -3.95 -14.48 -4.31
C ALA A 35 -3.77 -15.41 -5.53
N SER A 36 -2.51 -15.66 -5.94
CA SER A 36 -2.17 -16.57 -7.03
C SER A 36 -2.59 -18.01 -6.75
N GLY A 37 -2.39 -18.91 -7.72
CA GLY A 37 -2.92 -20.27 -7.66
C GLY A 37 -2.30 -21.17 -6.58
N SER A 38 -1.15 -20.80 -6.02
CA SER A 38 -0.53 -21.49 -4.87
C SER A 38 -1.24 -21.18 -3.55
N VAL A 39 -1.87 -20.00 -3.45
CA VAL A 39 -2.62 -19.57 -2.26
C VAL A 39 -4.03 -20.18 -2.29
N ASP A 40 -4.38 -21.02 -1.33
CA ASP A 40 -5.74 -21.54 -1.21
C ASP A 40 -6.68 -20.54 -0.48
N ASP A 41 -7.99 -20.89 -0.37
CA ASP A 41 -8.98 -20.00 0.25
C ASP A 41 -8.75 -19.82 1.77
N ARG A 42 -8.23 -20.84 2.44
CA ARG A 42 -7.88 -20.78 3.87
C ARG A 42 -6.65 -19.88 4.06
N GLU A 43 -5.64 -20.05 3.26
CA GLU A 43 -4.40 -19.27 3.28
C GLU A 43 -4.66 -17.80 2.96
N TYR A 44 -5.51 -17.53 1.96
CA TYR A 44 -5.97 -16.18 1.68
C TYR A 44 -6.68 -15.55 2.88
N THR A 45 -7.57 -16.30 3.54
CA THR A 45 -8.26 -15.84 4.76
C THR A 45 -7.27 -15.52 5.88
N LEU A 46 -6.27 -16.39 6.10
CA LEU A 46 -5.23 -16.16 7.13
C LEU A 46 -4.40 -14.89 6.86
N GLN A 47 -4.09 -14.59 5.59
CA GLN A 47 -3.44 -13.33 5.24
C GLN A 47 -4.30 -12.12 5.63
N LEU A 48 -5.58 -12.11 5.23
CA LEU A 48 -6.49 -11.00 5.55
C LEU A 48 -6.72 -10.83 7.04
N GLU A 49 -6.93 -11.93 7.76
CA GLU A 49 -7.08 -11.90 9.22
C GLU A 49 -5.81 -11.40 9.90
N GLY A 50 -4.63 -11.82 9.45
CA GLY A 50 -3.34 -11.35 9.96
C GLY A 50 -3.14 -9.85 9.78
N ILE A 51 -3.48 -9.31 8.60
CA ILE A 51 -3.46 -7.87 8.36
C ILE A 51 -4.46 -7.16 9.28
N ALA A 52 -5.71 -7.64 9.35
CA ALA A 52 -6.74 -7.06 10.20
C ALA A 52 -6.33 -7.04 11.68
N GLN A 53 -5.75 -8.13 12.18
CA GLN A 53 -5.20 -8.22 13.54
C GLN A 53 -4.06 -7.21 13.76
N GLY A 54 -3.19 -7.04 12.78
CA GLY A 54 -2.13 -6.03 12.80
C GLY A 54 -2.68 -4.61 13.03
N PHE A 55 -3.74 -4.20 12.32
CA PHE A 55 -4.37 -2.89 12.52
C PHE A 55 -5.22 -2.78 13.79
N ARG A 56 -5.58 -3.91 14.42
CA ARG A 56 -6.21 -3.96 15.75
C ARG A 56 -5.19 -3.93 16.89
N ASP A 57 -3.92 -4.24 16.62
CA ASP A 57 -2.87 -4.27 17.62
C ASP A 57 -2.60 -2.88 18.22
N ALA A 58 -2.57 -2.80 19.55
CA ALA A 58 -2.40 -1.53 20.26
C ALA A 58 -1.02 -0.88 20.01
N THR A 59 0.02 -1.65 19.70
CA THR A 59 1.36 -1.13 19.41
C THR A 59 1.42 -0.55 18.01
N VAL A 60 0.79 -1.18 17.03
CA VAL A 60 0.63 -0.65 15.66
C VAL A 60 -0.18 0.65 15.69
N ARG A 61 -1.32 0.68 16.39
CA ARG A 61 -2.14 1.91 16.56
C ARG A 61 -1.36 3.04 17.23
N ARG A 62 -0.48 2.76 18.20
CA ARG A 62 0.43 3.76 18.77
C ARG A 62 1.47 4.24 17.77
N ALA A 63 2.06 3.33 16.97
CA ALA A 63 3.02 3.68 15.93
C ALA A 63 2.41 4.64 14.91
N ILE A 64 1.18 4.39 14.45
CA ILE A 64 0.43 5.30 13.55
C ILE A 64 0.37 6.72 14.12
N ARG A 65 0.13 6.86 15.43
CA ARG A 65 0.01 8.17 16.11
C ARG A 65 1.34 8.77 16.56
N SER A 66 2.47 8.11 16.30
CA SER A 66 3.80 8.58 16.75
C SER A 66 4.46 9.56 15.78
N GLY A 67 4.04 9.61 14.53
CA GLY A 67 4.59 10.49 13.51
C GLY A 67 4.10 11.95 13.61
N PRO A 68 4.69 12.87 12.84
CA PRO A 68 4.35 14.29 12.85
C PRO A 68 2.90 14.60 12.52
N THR A 69 2.30 13.90 11.54
CA THR A 69 0.89 14.09 11.16
C THR A 69 -0.05 13.22 11.99
N LYS A 70 0.49 12.24 12.73
CA LYS A 70 -0.26 11.25 13.51
C LYS A 70 -1.25 10.45 12.66
N SER A 71 -0.95 10.28 11.39
CA SER A 71 -1.83 9.64 10.42
C SER A 71 -1.03 8.88 9.37
N ILE A 72 -1.67 7.83 8.83
CA ILE A 72 -1.20 7.11 7.65
C ILE A 72 -2.34 6.99 6.64
N ALA A 73 -1.99 6.83 5.37
CA ALA A 73 -2.93 6.36 4.36
C ALA A 73 -2.60 4.91 4.00
N VAL A 74 -3.60 4.05 3.95
CA VAL A 74 -3.42 2.64 3.63
C VAL A 74 -4.42 2.16 2.59
N ASN A 75 -3.98 1.28 1.69
CA ASN A 75 -4.81 0.62 0.68
C ASN A 75 -4.40 -0.86 0.62
N LEU A 76 -5.38 -1.77 0.69
CA LEU A 76 -5.17 -3.18 0.36
C LEU A 76 -5.31 -3.36 -1.15
N LEU A 77 -4.36 -4.04 -1.76
CA LEU A 77 -4.37 -4.45 -3.16
C LEU A 77 -4.17 -5.96 -3.24
N VAL A 78 -5.07 -6.66 -3.92
CA VAL A 78 -4.99 -8.11 -4.16
C VAL A 78 -4.57 -8.36 -5.60
N TRP A 79 -3.56 -9.20 -5.80
CA TRP A 79 -3.00 -9.47 -7.11
C TRP A 79 -2.79 -10.97 -7.36
N ALA A 80 -2.81 -11.36 -8.64
CA ALA A 80 -2.42 -12.66 -9.17
C ALA A 80 -2.08 -12.51 -10.65
N GLU A 81 -2.98 -12.89 -11.54
CA GLU A 81 -2.86 -12.91 -13.00
C GLU A 81 -2.58 -11.52 -13.61
N PRO A 82 -1.71 -11.39 -14.62
CA PRO A 82 -1.39 -10.08 -15.22
C PRO A 82 -2.58 -9.37 -15.83
N GLN A 83 -3.42 -10.09 -16.58
CA GLN A 83 -4.50 -9.54 -17.38
C GLN A 83 -5.75 -9.20 -16.57
N ILE A 84 -5.84 -9.65 -15.32
CA ILE A 84 -6.98 -9.37 -14.44
C ILE A 84 -6.73 -8.05 -13.71
N PRO A 85 -7.68 -7.09 -13.73
CA PRO A 85 -7.59 -5.87 -12.93
C PRO A 85 -7.42 -6.20 -11.45
N LYS A 86 -6.52 -5.51 -10.77
CA LYS A 86 -6.26 -5.78 -9.35
C LYS A 86 -7.39 -5.21 -8.50
N ASP A 87 -7.84 -6.01 -7.52
CA ASP A 87 -8.85 -5.58 -6.57
C ASP A 87 -8.23 -4.73 -5.47
N MET A 88 -8.90 -3.64 -5.09
CA MET A 88 -8.41 -2.71 -4.06
C MET A 88 -9.55 -2.27 -3.13
N THR A 89 -9.22 -2.02 -1.86
CA THR A 89 -10.17 -1.42 -0.91
C THR A 89 -10.42 0.06 -1.19
N GLY A 90 -9.54 0.72 -1.93
CA GLY A 90 -9.40 2.17 -1.94
C GLY A 90 -8.60 2.66 -0.72
N TRP A 91 -8.38 3.98 -0.66
CA TRP A 91 -7.55 4.59 0.37
C TRP A 91 -8.32 4.87 1.66
N PHE A 92 -7.76 4.41 2.77
CA PHE A 92 -8.19 4.73 4.13
C PHE A 92 -7.15 5.64 4.79
N VAL A 93 -7.57 6.82 5.25
CA VAL A 93 -6.72 7.68 6.08
C VAL A 93 -7.02 7.36 7.54
N ILE A 94 -6.03 6.84 8.24
CA ILE A 94 -6.15 6.38 9.62
C ILE A 94 -5.51 7.40 10.55
N THR A 95 -6.33 8.06 11.36
CA THR A 95 -5.96 9.05 12.39
C THR A 95 -6.40 8.62 13.79
N SER A 96 -7.27 7.61 13.88
CA SER A 96 -7.91 7.14 15.10
C SER A 96 -8.02 5.62 15.16
N ASP A 97 -8.29 5.09 16.36
CA ASP A 97 -8.54 3.65 16.56
C ASP A 97 -9.81 3.18 15.83
N ALA A 98 -10.80 4.06 15.67
CA ALA A 98 -12.04 3.73 14.95
C ALA A 98 -11.79 3.56 13.45
N GLU A 99 -10.95 4.39 12.84
CA GLU A 99 -10.57 4.27 11.43
C GLU A 99 -9.68 3.05 11.20
N ALA A 100 -8.77 2.74 12.14
CA ALA A 100 -7.98 1.51 12.11
C ALA A 100 -8.88 0.25 12.17
N GLU A 101 -9.91 0.26 13.04
CA GLU A 101 -10.88 -0.82 13.11
C GLU A 101 -11.74 -0.92 11.85
N HIS A 102 -12.15 0.21 11.28
CA HIS A 102 -12.92 0.23 10.03
C HIS A 102 -12.11 -0.39 8.87
N PHE A 103 -10.83 -0.02 8.73
CA PHE A 103 -9.93 -0.65 7.76
C PHE A 103 -9.77 -2.15 8.04
N ALA A 104 -9.49 -2.54 9.29
CA ALA A 104 -9.33 -3.94 9.67
C ALA A 104 -10.58 -4.78 9.35
N ALA A 105 -11.78 -4.26 9.64
CA ALA A 105 -13.04 -4.93 9.32
C ALA A 105 -13.25 -5.08 7.80
N THR A 106 -12.89 -4.05 7.03
CA THR A 106 -12.97 -4.08 5.56
C THR A 106 -12.03 -5.13 4.98
N VAL A 107 -10.78 -5.19 5.48
CA VAL A 107 -9.79 -6.19 5.05
C VAL A 107 -10.24 -7.60 5.38
N ALA A 108 -10.68 -7.87 6.61
CA ALA A 108 -11.07 -9.21 7.07
C ALA A 108 -12.16 -9.87 6.21
N THR A 109 -12.96 -9.07 5.50
CA THR A 109 -14.05 -9.55 4.64
C THR A 109 -13.81 -9.29 3.15
N PHE A 110 -12.59 -8.93 2.77
CA PHE A 110 -12.31 -8.58 1.38
C PHE A 110 -12.37 -9.82 0.48
N PRO A 111 -13.18 -9.80 -0.60
CA PRO A 111 -13.44 -11.01 -1.38
C PRO A 111 -12.23 -11.41 -2.22
N ARG A 112 -11.98 -12.72 -2.33
CA ARG A 112 -11.03 -13.27 -3.28
C ARG A 112 -11.65 -13.34 -4.67
N ARG A 113 -11.13 -12.54 -5.60
CA ARG A 113 -11.52 -12.55 -7.02
C ARG A 113 -10.35 -12.80 -7.95
N GLN A 114 -9.16 -12.96 -7.37
CA GLN A 114 -7.91 -13.20 -8.07
C GLN A 114 -7.51 -14.67 -7.93
N SER A 115 -6.87 -15.22 -8.96
CA SER A 115 -6.25 -16.54 -9.00
C SER A 115 -5.31 -16.60 -10.21
N GLY A 116 -4.59 -17.69 -10.40
CA GLY A 116 -3.76 -17.92 -11.57
C GLY A 116 -2.27 -17.72 -11.31
N SER A 117 -1.53 -17.15 -12.25
CA SER A 117 -0.08 -17.01 -12.15
C SER A 117 0.35 -15.95 -11.15
N THR A 118 1.60 -16.04 -10.71
CA THR A 118 2.21 -15.15 -9.71
C THR A 118 2.84 -13.95 -10.43
N ALA A 119 2.09 -12.85 -10.61
CA ALA A 119 2.52 -11.65 -11.33
C ALA A 119 2.96 -10.53 -10.36
N ILE A 120 4.06 -10.73 -9.64
CA ILE A 120 4.58 -9.77 -8.63
C ILE A 120 4.78 -8.38 -9.25
N GLY A 121 5.38 -8.32 -10.44
CA GLY A 121 5.64 -7.04 -11.12
C GLY A 121 4.38 -6.28 -11.46
N GLU A 122 3.31 -6.96 -11.89
CA GLU A 122 2.00 -6.33 -12.14
C GLU A 122 1.33 -5.87 -10.82
N GLY A 123 1.45 -6.63 -9.76
CA GLY A 123 0.98 -6.24 -8.43
C GLY A 123 1.64 -4.93 -7.96
N ILE A 124 2.98 -4.86 -8.05
CA ILE A 124 3.74 -3.64 -7.73
C ILE A 124 3.36 -2.48 -8.66
N ALA A 125 3.29 -2.71 -9.98
CA ALA A 125 2.93 -1.66 -10.93
C ALA A 125 1.52 -1.10 -10.69
N ALA A 126 0.58 -1.95 -10.28
CA ALA A 126 -0.76 -1.51 -9.88
C ALA A 126 -0.74 -0.68 -8.58
N ALA A 127 0.08 -1.08 -7.59
CA ALA A 127 0.29 -0.31 -6.37
C ALA A 127 0.89 1.08 -6.67
N LEU A 128 1.88 1.16 -7.55
CA LEU A 128 2.47 2.44 -7.98
C LEU A 128 1.44 3.34 -8.67
N ARG A 129 0.58 2.78 -9.52
CA ARG A 129 -0.52 3.54 -10.14
C ARG A 129 -1.53 4.04 -9.11
N ALA A 130 -1.82 3.26 -8.07
CA ALA A 130 -2.72 3.68 -7.00
C ALA A 130 -2.14 4.84 -6.18
N ILE A 131 -0.81 4.85 -5.95
CA ILE A 131 -0.09 5.94 -5.30
C ILE A 131 -0.09 7.19 -6.20
N ASP A 132 0.27 7.05 -7.48
CA ASP A 132 0.32 8.18 -8.43
C ASP A 132 -1.06 8.81 -8.68
N GLY A 133 -2.15 8.07 -8.48
CA GLY A 133 -3.52 8.43 -8.88
C GLY A 133 -4.41 8.96 -7.77
N ASN A 134 -3.88 9.32 -6.61
CA ASN A 134 -4.66 9.86 -5.48
C ASN A 134 -4.23 11.30 -5.12
N ASP A 135 -5.02 11.95 -4.24
CA ASP A 135 -4.77 13.32 -3.75
C ASP A 135 -4.14 13.31 -2.33
N ILE A 136 -3.28 12.32 -2.03
CA ILE A 136 -2.61 12.19 -0.73
C ILE A 136 -1.16 12.66 -0.87
N GLU A 137 -0.71 13.48 0.08
CA GLU A 137 0.69 13.85 0.22
C GLU A 137 1.31 13.11 1.40
N ALA A 138 2.34 12.32 1.17
CA ALA A 138 2.99 11.55 2.22
C ALA A 138 4.48 11.90 2.34
N ALA A 139 5.01 11.87 3.57
CA ALA A 139 6.44 12.02 3.80
C ALA A 139 7.25 10.88 3.16
N ARG A 140 6.64 9.71 2.98
CA ARG A 140 7.17 8.55 2.26
C ARG A 140 6.06 7.66 1.77
N ALA A 141 6.29 6.98 0.63
CA ALA A 141 5.39 5.99 0.08
C ALA A 141 6.06 4.61 0.08
N VAL A 142 5.29 3.58 0.42
CA VAL A 142 5.75 2.20 0.58
C VAL A 142 4.76 1.24 -0.09
N VAL A 143 5.30 0.28 -0.82
CA VAL A 143 4.58 -0.91 -1.28
C VAL A 143 5.08 -2.10 -0.46
N ASP A 144 4.18 -2.71 0.29
CA ASP A 144 4.42 -3.95 1.04
C ASP A 144 3.92 -5.13 0.22
N VAL A 145 4.83 -5.99 -0.26
CA VAL A 145 4.50 -7.15 -1.09
C VAL A 145 4.56 -8.42 -0.26
N SER A 146 3.43 -9.10 -0.06
CA SER A 146 3.37 -10.42 0.55
C SER A 146 2.99 -11.50 -0.45
N GLY A 147 3.62 -12.68 -0.34
CA GLY A 147 3.32 -13.84 -1.18
C GLY A 147 4.21 -15.05 -0.86
N ASP A 148 3.82 -16.21 -1.41
CA ASP A 148 4.43 -17.52 -1.19
C ASP A 148 5.23 -18.04 -2.40
N GLY A 149 5.22 -17.30 -3.52
CA GLY A 149 5.81 -17.72 -4.78
C GLY A 149 6.80 -16.74 -5.41
N ARG A 150 7.54 -17.23 -6.38
CA ARG A 150 8.35 -16.43 -7.30
C ARG A 150 7.50 -15.99 -8.48
N GLU A 151 7.89 -14.90 -9.14
CA GLU A 151 7.22 -14.50 -10.37
C GLU A 151 7.23 -15.63 -11.41
N SER A 152 6.04 -15.99 -11.90
CA SER A 152 5.81 -17.12 -12.82
C SER A 152 5.14 -16.73 -14.14
N VAL A 153 5.14 -15.43 -14.48
CA VAL A 153 4.48 -14.91 -15.69
C VAL A 153 5.38 -14.90 -16.91
N ALA A 154 4.77 -15.00 -18.12
CA ALA A 154 5.46 -14.79 -19.37
C ALA A 154 5.84 -13.32 -19.56
N ARG A 155 6.96 -13.08 -20.29
CA ARG A 155 7.48 -11.70 -20.51
C ARG A 155 6.61 -10.85 -21.43
N GLU A 156 5.77 -11.45 -22.23
CA GLU A 156 4.98 -10.75 -23.23
C GLU A 156 3.78 -10.05 -22.59
N PHE A 157 3.66 -8.75 -22.81
CA PHE A 157 2.56 -7.90 -22.34
C PHE A 157 2.38 -7.80 -20.81
N THR A 158 3.45 -8.00 -20.03
CA THR A 158 3.42 -7.91 -18.56
C THR A 158 4.56 -7.05 -18.03
N VAL A 159 4.30 -6.32 -16.95
CA VAL A 159 5.35 -5.65 -16.18
C VAL A 159 6.01 -6.69 -15.28
N LEU A 160 7.28 -7.02 -15.58
CA LEU A 160 8.06 -7.93 -14.75
C LEU A 160 8.53 -7.24 -13.47
N VAL A 161 8.82 -8.03 -12.44
CA VAL A 161 9.27 -7.54 -11.13
C VAL A 161 10.49 -6.61 -11.21
N GLY A 162 11.46 -6.88 -12.08
CA GLY A 162 12.61 -6.00 -12.29
C GLY A 162 12.26 -4.65 -12.89
N GLN A 163 11.27 -4.59 -13.78
CA GLN A 163 10.75 -3.34 -14.33
C GLN A 163 9.97 -2.54 -13.28
N ALA A 164 9.10 -3.22 -12.51
CA ALA A 164 8.35 -2.60 -11.43
C ALA A 164 9.25 -2.01 -10.33
N ARG A 165 10.36 -2.71 -9.99
CA ARG A 165 11.42 -2.17 -9.10
C ARG A 165 12.01 -0.86 -9.64
N ALA A 166 12.38 -0.84 -10.92
CA ALA A 166 12.93 0.37 -11.54
C ALA A 166 11.91 1.52 -11.53
N MET A 167 10.63 1.22 -11.77
CA MET A 167 9.54 2.20 -11.68
C MET A 167 9.39 2.77 -10.26
N ALA A 168 9.46 1.93 -9.22
CA ALA A 168 9.40 2.38 -7.83
C ALA A 168 10.59 3.26 -7.45
N LEU A 169 11.81 2.87 -7.82
CA LEU A 169 13.03 3.64 -7.57
C LEU A 169 12.99 5.02 -8.24
N SER A 170 12.48 5.13 -9.47
CA SER A 170 12.34 6.42 -10.17
C SER A 170 11.36 7.38 -9.49
N ARG A 171 10.45 6.86 -8.65
CA ARG A 171 9.46 7.60 -7.85
C ARG A 171 9.88 7.80 -6.39
N SER A 172 11.03 7.30 -5.99
CA SER A 172 11.48 7.26 -4.59
C SER A 172 10.53 6.47 -3.67
N ILE A 173 9.79 5.50 -4.23
CA ILE A 173 8.88 4.61 -3.50
C ILE A 173 9.69 3.40 -3.02
N VAL A 174 9.51 3.03 -1.76
CA VAL A 174 10.16 1.86 -1.15
C VAL A 174 9.30 0.63 -1.37
N ILE A 175 9.94 -0.50 -1.73
CA ILE A 175 9.27 -1.80 -1.78
C ILE A 175 9.86 -2.67 -0.66
N ASN A 176 9.02 -3.11 0.27
CA ASN A 176 9.33 -4.12 1.26
C ASN A 176 8.68 -5.45 0.89
N GLY A 177 9.16 -6.55 1.45
CA GLY A 177 8.64 -7.88 1.20
C GLY A 177 8.29 -8.63 2.48
N LEU A 178 7.24 -9.47 2.40
CA LEU A 178 6.97 -10.55 3.35
C LEU A 178 6.91 -11.87 2.57
N ALA A 179 7.96 -12.67 2.69
CA ALA A 179 8.06 -13.97 2.03
C ALA A 179 7.46 -15.06 2.92
N ILE A 180 6.40 -15.73 2.45
CA ILE A 180 5.77 -16.87 3.15
C ILE A 180 6.45 -18.14 2.63
N GLN A 181 7.16 -18.87 3.50
CA GLN A 181 8.06 -19.94 3.12
C GLN A 181 7.45 -21.35 3.28
N ASN A 182 6.13 -21.48 3.09
CA ASN A 182 5.44 -22.77 3.20
C ASN A 182 5.91 -23.79 2.15
N GLU A 183 6.14 -23.38 0.88
CA GLU A 183 6.54 -24.25 -0.21
C GLU A 183 7.95 -23.95 -0.74
N VAL A 184 8.35 -22.67 -0.77
CA VAL A 184 9.61 -22.21 -1.35
C VAL A 184 10.56 -21.73 -0.25
N SER A 185 11.44 -22.61 0.21
CA SER A 185 12.32 -22.37 1.37
C SER A 185 13.32 -21.21 1.20
N ASP A 186 13.74 -20.88 -0.04
CA ASP A 186 14.65 -19.78 -0.36
C ASP A 186 13.93 -18.52 -0.88
N LEU A 187 12.62 -18.42 -0.67
CA LEU A 187 11.82 -17.31 -1.17
C LEU A 187 12.27 -15.97 -0.61
N ALA A 188 12.68 -15.91 0.64
CA ALA A 188 13.21 -14.69 1.24
C ALA A 188 14.44 -14.15 0.48
N ASP A 189 15.31 -15.02 0.01
CA ASP A 189 16.47 -14.64 -0.80
C ASP A 189 16.07 -14.15 -2.19
N TYR A 190 15.03 -14.76 -2.78
CA TYR A 190 14.46 -14.26 -4.02
C TYR A 190 13.87 -12.86 -3.84
N TYR A 191 13.09 -12.61 -2.78
CA TYR A 191 12.51 -11.31 -2.48
C TYR A 191 13.58 -10.24 -2.24
N ARG A 192 14.67 -10.56 -1.51
CA ARG A 192 15.80 -9.63 -1.29
C ARG A 192 16.49 -9.25 -2.59
N ARG A 193 16.68 -10.18 -3.51
CA ARG A 193 17.37 -9.92 -4.77
C ARG A 193 16.49 -9.28 -5.83
N ASN A 194 15.21 -9.65 -5.89
CA ASN A 194 14.34 -9.32 -7.02
C ASN A 194 13.16 -8.39 -6.69
N VAL A 195 12.67 -8.37 -5.44
CA VAL A 195 11.45 -7.64 -5.06
C VAL A 195 11.76 -6.37 -4.31
N GLN A 196 12.47 -6.43 -3.19
CA GLN A 196 12.73 -5.24 -2.37
C GLN A 196 13.48 -4.15 -3.15
N ALA A 197 13.15 -2.88 -2.89
CA ALA A 197 13.77 -1.73 -3.52
C ALA A 197 13.70 -0.47 -2.66
N GLY A 198 14.67 0.40 -2.85
CA GLY A 198 14.73 1.70 -2.16
C GLY A 198 15.54 1.69 -0.86
N PRO A 199 15.80 2.90 -0.31
CA PRO A 199 16.57 3.06 0.93
C PRO A 199 15.84 2.42 2.11
N ASP A 200 16.60 1.73 2.97
CA ASP A 200 16.09 1.05 4.18
C ASP A 200 15.01 -0.03 3.90
N SER A 201 14.85 -0.45 2.62
CA SER A 201 13.97 -1.55 2.26
C SER A 201 14.39 -2.85 2.93
N PHE A 202 13.44 -3.73 3.21
CA PHE A 202 13.71 -4.98 3.90
C PHE A 202 12.75 -6.09 3.46
N VAL A 203 13.15 -7.33 3.74
CA VAL A 203 12.32 -8.51 3.61
C VAL A 203 12.20 -9.18 4.98
N MET A 204 10.96 -9.46 5.38
CA MET A 204 10.64 -10.33 6.51
C MET A 204 10.14 -11.67 5.98
N THR A 205 10.09 -12.66 6.87
CA THR A 205 9.62 -14.01 6.57
C THR A 205 8.51 -14.41 7.52
N ALA A 206 7.51 -15.09 6.97
CA ALA A 206 6.63 -15.97 7.72
C ALA A 206 7.01 -17.41 7.36
N LYS A 207 7.04 -18.32 8.33
CA LYS A 207 7.36 -19.71 8.10
C LYS A 207 6.26 -20.39 7.27
N ASP A 208 5.03 -20.05 7.58
CA ASP A 208 3.81 -20.53 6.96
C ASP A 208 2.70 -19.45 7.11
N TYR A 209 1.48 -19.78 6.72
CA TYR A 209 0.35 -18.86 6.84
C TYR A 209 -0.17 -18.71 8.28
N GLU A 210 0.07 -19.67 9.16
CA GLU A 210 -0.22 -19.59 10.59
C GLU A 210 0.70 -18.55 11.29
N ASP A 211 1.95 -18.42 10.82
CA ASP A 211 2.94 -17.48 11.33
C ASP A 211 2.76 -16.06 10.74
N PHE A 212 1.95 -15.93 9.68
CA PHE A 212 1.78 -14.68 8.92
C PHE A 212 1.32 -13.51 9.79
N ALA A 213 0.38 -13.72 10.70
CA ALA A 213 -0.20 -12.65 11.51
C ALA A 213 0.85 -11.94 12.38
N GLU A 214 1.73 -12.69 13.03
CA GLU A 214 2.81 -12.12 13.85
C GLU A 214 3.88 -11.47 12.98
N ALA A 215 4.27 -12.10 11.87
CA ALA A 215 5.21 -11.54 10.93
C ALA A 215 4.68 -10.21 10.33
N MET A 216 3.40 -10.14 9.98
CA MET A 216 2.74 -8.93 9.47
C MET A 216 2.67 -7.84 10.55
N ARG A 217 2.31 -8.16 11.78
CA ARG A 217 2.30 -7.22 12.90
C ARG A 217 3.67 -6.56 13.10
N LEU A 218 4.74 -7.36 13.16
CA LEU A 218 6.11 -6.87 13.31
C LEU A 218 6.56 -6.04 12.10
N LYS A 219 6.13 -6.46 10.90
CA LYS A 219 6.44 -5.74 9.67
C LYS A 219 5.76 -4.37 9.63
N LEU A 220 4.47 -4.29 9.97
CA LEU A 220 3.73 -3.03 10.08
C LEU A 220 4.38 -2.08 11.09
N LEU A 221 4.82 -2.56 12.25
CA LEU A 221 5.55 -1.74 13.21
C LEU A 221 6.81 -1.15 12.61
N ARG A 222 7.62 -1.98 11.92
CA ARG A 222 8.87 -1.53 11.29
C ARG A 222 8.64 -0.51 10.18
N GLU A 223 7.54 -0.62 9.44
CA GLU A 223 7.18 0.30 8.36
C GLU A 223 6.61 1.61 8.86
N ILE A 224 5.73 1.53 9.85
CA ILE A 224 4.96 2.69 10.33
C ILE A 224 5.77 3.53 11.31
N GLU A 225 6.62 2.91 12.15
CA GLU A 225 7.42 3.64 13.13
C GLU A 225 8.16 4.83 12.50
N TYR A 226 7.84 6.01 12.96
CA TYR A 226 8.53 7.22 12.54
C TYR A 226 10.00 7.19 13.01
N ARG A 227 10.91 7.17 12.05
CA ARG A 227 12.36 7.28 12.30
C ARG A 227 12.82 8.62 11.75
N PRO A 228 13.04 9.64 12.61
CA PRO A 228 13.59 10.92 12.14
C PRO A 228 14.97 10.65 11.50
N ARG A 229 15.13 11.01 10.23
CA ARG A 229 16.45 11.01 9.61
C ARG A 229 17.28 12.08 10.33
N LEU A 230 18.28 11.66 11.09
CA LEU A 230 19.30 12.57 11.59
C LEU A 230 19.99 13.17 10.37
N ALA A 231 19.67 14.43 10.06
CA ALA A 231 20.43 15.18 9.08
C ALA A 231 21.85 15.35 9.64
N PHE A 232 22.80 14.57 9.16
CA PHE A 232 24.20 14.85 9.37
C PHE A 232 24.48 16.20 8.69
N ARG A 233 24.53 17.28 9.47
CA ARG A 233 25.15 18.52 9.01
C ARG A 233 26.62 18.19 8.81
N SER A 234 27.06 17.99 7.57
CA SER A 234 28.47 18.10 7.24
C SER A 234 28.94 19.51 7.61
N ARG A 235 29.84 19.60 8.56
CA ARG A 235 30.61 20.82 8.87
C ARG A 235 31.64 21.04 7.78
#